data_ecdd3886ab97a02447ffddd265d7a803
#
_entry.id   ecdd3886ab97a02447ffddd265d7a803
#
_cell.length_a   1.000
_cell.length_b   1.000
_cell.length_c   1.000
_cell.angle_alpha   90.00
_cell.angle_beta   90.00
_cell.angle_gamma   90.00
#
_symmetry.space_group_name_H-M   'P 1'
#
loop_
_entity.id
_entity.type
_entity.pdbx_description
1 polymer ?
#
loop_
_entity_poly.entity_id
_entity_poly.type
_entity_poly.pdbx_seq_one_letter_code
_entity_poly.pdbx_strand_id
1 'polypeptide(L)'
;MTTELAAEAVKNACLNVRNAQGILLHSDLGSQYTSQAFEVYLSSKGILHSFSRKGNPYDNACIESFHSVLKKEEIYLHTYQDSQEARRAIFEYIEGWYNRKRIHSAIGYMTPQQKEDEELEKSA
;
A
#
# COMPACT_ATOMS: atom_id res chain seq x y z
N MET A 1 -5.29 13.21 -9.17
CA MET A 1 -4.89 11.80 -9.42
C MET A 1 -5.73 11.23 -10.55
N THR A 2 -5.14 10.46 -11.45
CA THR A 2 -5.83 9.88 -12.61
C THR A 2 -5.95 8.38 -12.47
N THR A 3 -6.85 7.78 -13.26
CA THR A 3 -7.00 6.33 -13.34
C THR A 3 -5.69 5.67 -13.77
N GLU A 4 -4.98 6.27 -14.72
CA GLU A 4 -3.70 5.76 -15.22
C GLU A 4 -2.64 5.74 -14.11
N LEU A 5 -2.59 6.76 -13.27
CA LEU A 5 -1.65 6.80 -12.16
C LEU A 5 -1.94 5.71 -11.13
N ALA A 6 -3.22 5.50 -10.82
CA ALA A 6 -3.62 4.45 -9.90
C ALA A 6 -3.27 3.06 -10.47
N ALA A 7 -3.54 2.83 -11.74
CA ALA A 7 -3.21 1.56 -12.40
C ALA A 7 -1.70 1.33 -12.45
N GLU A 8 -0.92 2.37 -12.69
CA GLU A 8 0.55 2.28 -12.70
C GLU A 8 1.10 1.91 -11.33
N ALA A 9 0.52 2.47 -10.26
CA ALA A 9 0.92 2.13 -8.89
C ALA A 9 0.67 0.65 -8.60
N VAL A 10 -0.47 0.11 -9.01
CA VAL A 10 -0.77 -1.32 -8.84
C VAL A 10 0.16 -2.18 -9.69
N LYS A 11 0.44 -1.75 -10.92
CA LYS A 11 1.38 -2.47 -11.80
C LYS A 11 2.75 -2.57 -11.15
N ASN A 12 3.25 -1.47 -10.60
CA ASN A 12 4.55 -1.46 -9.93
C ASN A 12 4.55 -2.36 -8.69
N ALA A 13 3.47 -2.36 -7.92
CA ALA A 13 3.34 -3.26 -6.77
C ALA A 13 3.39 -4.72 -7.21
N CYS A 14 2.73 -5.07 -8.30
CA CYS A 14 2.69 -6.44 -8.82
C CYS A 14 4.05 -6.95 -9.28
N LEU A 15 4.98 -6.06 -9.64
CA LEU A 15 6.34 -6.49 -10.05
C LEU A 15 7.10 -7.16 -8.91
N ASN A 16 6.72 -6.91 -7.66
CA ASN A 16 7.42 -7.40 -6.49
C ASN A 16 6.75 -8.62 -5.85
N VAL A 17 5.69 -9.14 -6.43
CA VAL A 17 5.01 -10.33 -5.93
C VAL A 17 4.98 -11.40 -7.02
N ARG A 18 5.07 -12.67 -6.60
CA ARG A 18 5.05 -13.80 -7.53
C ARG A 18 3.71 -13.95 -8.23
N ASN A 19 2.63 -13.78 -7.45
CA ASN A 19 1.28 -13.99 -7.94
C ASN A 19 0.34 -13.02 -7.23
N ALA A 20 -0.22 -12.10 -8.00
CA ALA A 20 -1.16 -11.12 -7.48
C ALA A 20 -2.59 -11.67 -7.35
N GLN A 21 -2.87 -12.85 -7.91
CA GLN A 21 -4.21 -13.42 -7.90
C GLN A 21 -4.69 -13.67 -6.47
N GLY A 22 -5.90 -13.21 -6.18
CA GLY A 22 -6.50 -13.36 -4.87
C GLY A 22 -6.14 -12.28 -3.86
N ILE A 23 -5.24 -11.37 -4.21
CA ILE A 23 -4.94 -10.22 -3.35
C ILE A 23 -6.15 -9.31 -3.29
N LEU A 24 -6.44 -8.79 -2.11
CA LEU A 24 -7.53 -7.84 -1.92
C LEU A 24 -6.96 -6.43 -1.87
N LEU A 25 -7.36 -5.59 -2.82
CA LEU A 25 -7.04 -4.17 -2.83
C LEU A 25 -8.21 -3.40 -2.24
N HIS A 26 -7.94 -2.57 -1.25
CA HIS A 26 -8.95 -1.71 -0.63
C HIS A 26 -8.71 -0.26 -1.00
N SER A 27 -9.76 0.45 -1.40
CA SER A 27 -9.67 1.88 -1.73
C SER A 27 -10.90 2.62 -1.24
N ASP A 28 -10.85 3.95 -1.30
CA ASP A 28 -12.04 4.77 -1.16
C ASP A 28 -12.85 4.78 -2.47
N LEU A 29 -13.90 5.57 -2.51
CA LEU A 29 -14.77 5.68 -3.69
C LEU A 29 -14.33 6.79 -4.65
N GLY A 30 -13.05 7.17 -4.62
CA GLY A 30 -12.52 8.15 -5.58
C GLY A 30 -12.74 7.70 -7.02
N SER A 31 -12.98 8.65 -7.92
CA SER A 31 -13.32 8.36 -9.31
C SER A 31 -12.25 7.52 -10.03
N GLN A 32 -10.99 7.69 -9.67
CA GLN A 32 -9.90 6.91 -10.25
C GLN A 32 -9.98 5.43 -9.90
N TYR A 33 -10.55 5.10 -8.73
CA TYR A 33 -10.68 3.73 -8.24
C TYR A 33 -12.00 3.08 -8.64
N THR A 34 -13.04 3.87 -8.95
CA THR A 34 -14.34 3.35 -9.34
C THR A 34 -14.51 3.26 -10.85
N SER A 35 -13.51 3.68 -11.62
CA SER A 35 -13.59 3.66 -13.08
C SER A 35 -13.62 2.22 -13.61
N GLN A 36 -14.30 2.05 -14.74
CA GLN A 36 -14.36 0.75 -15.40
C GLN A 36 -12.97 0.29 -15.84
N ALA A 37 -12.14 1.20 -16.32
CA ALA A 37 -10.77 0.87 -16.75
C ALA A 37 -9.95 0.29 -15.61
N PHE A 38 -10.06 0.87 -14.42
CA PHE A 38 -9.35 0.37 -13.24
C PHE A 38 -9.85 -1.03 -12.83
N GLU A 39 -11.17 -1.22 -12.83
CA GLU A 39 -11.76 -2.52 -12.50
C GLU A 39 -11.35 -3.61 -13.50
N VAL A 40 -11.33 -3.30 -14.79
CA VAL A 40 -10.88 -4.24 -15.82
C VAL A 40 -9.42 -4.61 -15.59
N TYR A 41 -8.58 -3.62 -15.25
CA TYR A 41 -7.16 -3.88 -14.98
C TYR A 41 -6.98 -4.81 -13.79
N LEU A 42 -7.66 -4.54 -12.67
CA LEU A 42 -7.56 -5.39 -11.48
C LEU A 42 -8.04 -6.82 -11.78
N SER A 43 -9.15 -6.95 -12.49
CA SER A 43 -9.69 -8.26 -12.87
C SER A 43 -8.70 -9.03 -13.72
N SER A 44 -7.97 -8.36 -14.62
CA SER A 44 -6.98 -9.00 -15.48
C SER A 44 -5.82 -9.59 -14.67
N LYS A 45 -5.57 -9.07 -13.47
CA LYS A 45 -4.53 -9.56 -12.55
C LYS A 45 -5.08 -10.52 -11.50
N GLY A 46 -6.38 -10.75 -11.48
CA GLY A 46 -7.02 -11.57 -10.45
C GLY A 46 -7.07 -10.92 -9.08
N ILE A 47 -6.97 -9.60 -9.03
CA ILE A 47 -7.01 -8.81 -7.79
C ILE A 47 -8.46 -8.52 -7.45
N LEU A 48 -8.84 -8.80 -6.21
CA LEU A 48 -10.16 -8.46 -5.68
C LEU A 48 -10.15 -7.00 -5.21
N HIS A 49 -11.29 -6.33 -5.31
CA HIS A 49 -11.38 -4.92 -4.93
C HIS A 49 -12.49 -4.71 -3.92
N SER A 50 -12.17 -4.08 -2.80
CA SER A 50 -13.15 -3.65 -1.81
C SER A 50 -13.12 -2.13 -1.68
N PHE A 51 -14.23 -1.55 -1.26
CA PHE A 51 -14.37 -0.10 -1.17
C PHE A 51 -14.75 0.31 0.24
N SER A 52 -14.24 1.48 0.66
CA SER A 52 -14.71 2.13 1.87
C SER A 52 -16.17 2.56 1.69
N ARG A 53 -16.97 2.38 2.73
CA ARG A 53 -18.37 2.82 2.71
C ARG A 53 -18.42 4.34 2.78
N LYS A 54 -19.35 4.93 2.02
CA LYS A 54 -19.54 6.37 2.02
C LYS A 54 -19.85 6.85 3.44
N GLY A 55 -19.11 7.88 3.89
CA GLY A 55 -19.31 8.48 5.19
C GLY A 55 -18.81 7.68 6.38
N ASN A 56 -18.02 6.61 6.15
CA ASN A 56 -17.46 5.82 7.23
C ASN A 56 -15.93 5.94 7.25
N PRO A 57 -15.39 6.84 8.11
CA PRO A 57 -13.95 7.08 8.17
C PRO A 57 -13.15 5.88 8.65
N TYR A 58 -13.75 4.95 9.40
CA TYR A 58 -13.04 3.79 9.92
C TYR A 58 -12.60 2.83 8.82
N ASP A 59 -13.27 2.85 7.68
CA ASP A 59 -12.92 1.96 6.57
C ASP A 59 -11.56 2.31 5.95
N ASN A 60 -11.07 3.55 6.15
CA ASN A 60 -9.77 4.01 5.66
C ASN A 60 -8.71 4.13 6.76
N ALA A 61 -9.01 3.69 7.98
CA ALA A 61 -8.13 3.93 9.12
C ALA A 61 -6.73 3.35 8.95
N CYS A 62 -6.59 2.20 8.29
CA CYS A 62 -5.29 1.57 8.11
C CYS A 62 -4.35 2.42 7.25
N ILE A 63 -4.83 2.90 6.11
CA ILE A 63 -3.99 3.73 5.22
C ILE A 63 -3.72 5.11 5.82
N GLU A 64 -4.68 5.67 6.53
CA GLU A 64 -4.49 6.94 7.23
C GLU A 64 -3.44 6.81 8.34
N SER A 65 -3.46 5.70 9.07
CA SER A 65 -2.43 5.41 10.07
C SER A 65 -1.05 5.29 9.44
N PHE A 66 -0.93 4.61 8.31
CA PHE A 66 0.33 4.52 7.57
C PHE A 66 0.84 5.90 7.17
N HIS A 67 -0.02 6.74 6.59
CA HIS A 67 0.37 8.09 6.19
C HIS A 67 0.83 8.93 7.39
N SER A 68 0.13 8.82 8.52
CA SER A 68 0.51 9.53 9.74
C SER A 68 1.89 9.11 10.23
N VAL A 69 2.18 7.83 10.27
CA VAL A 69 3.47 7.29 10.69
C VAL A 69 4.58 7.73 9.74
N LEU A 70 4.36 7.62 8.43
CA LEU A 70 5.33 8.07 7.42
C LEU A 70 5.68 9.54 7.59
N LYS A 71 4.67 10.40 7.80
CA LYS A 71 4.89 11.83 7.99
C LYS A 71 5.70 12.11 9.27
N LYS A 72 5.35 11.47 10.36
CA LYS A 72 6.01 11.70 11.65
C LYS A 72 7.42 11.13 11.71
N GLU A 73 7.65 9.96 11.13
CA GLU A 73 8.93 9.26 11.25
C GLU A 73 9.92 9.62 10.14
N GLU A 74 9.45 10.11 9.00
CA GLU A 74 10.34 10.45 7.89
C GLU A 74 10.15 11.89 7.41
N ILE A 75 8.95 12.26 6.95
CA ILE A 75 8.76 13.49 6.18
C ILE A 75 9.00 14.74 7.03
N TYR A 76 8.46 14.79 8.24
CA TYR A 76 8.59 15.97 9.10
C TYR A 76 9.99 16.15 9.70
N LEU A 77 10.79 15.09 9.70
CA LEU A 77 12.15 15.11 10.26
C LEU A 77 13.22 15.53 9.24
N HIS A 78 12.87 15.61 7.96
CA HIS A 78 13.85 15.84 6.91
C HIS A 78 13.42 16.94 5.95
N THR A 79 14.41 17.55 5.29
CA THR A 79 14.19 18.47 4.16
C THR A 79 14.83 17.85 2.93
N TYR A 80 14.08 17.79 1.83
CA TYR A 80 14.55 17.19 0.59
C TYR A 80 14.88 18.27 -0.42
N GLN A 81 15.99 18.10 -1.15
CA GLN A 81 16.43 19.09 -2.15
C GLN A 81 15.56 19.06 -3.40
N ASP A 82 15.04 17.89 -3.77
CA ASP A 82 14.21 17.71 -4.95
C ASP A 82 13.33 16.47 -4.78
N SER A 83 12.46 16.21 -5.74
CA SER A 83 11.54 15.07 -5.70
C SER A 83 12.26 13.73 -5.79
N GLN A 84 13.41 13.68 -6.45
CA GLN A 84 14.18 12.45 -6.59
C GLN A 84 14.80 12.03 -5.24
N GLU A 85 15.34 13.00 -4.50
CA GLU A 85 15.86 12.75 -3.16
C GLU A 85 14.74 12.29 -2.23
N ALA A 86 13.58 12.95 -2.29
CA ALA A 86 12.42 12.57 -1.49
C ALA A 86 11.96 11.14 -1.79
N ARG A 87 11.88 10.77 -3.07
CA ARG A 87 11.52 9.41 -3.48
C ARG A 87 12.45 8.37 -2.92
N ARG A 88 13.76 8.63 -3.01
CA ARG A 88 14.77 7.70 -2.50
C ARG A 88 14.63 7.52 -0.99
N ALA A 89 14.52 8.62 -0.26
CA ALA A 89 14.42 8.59 1.19
C ALA A 89 13.15 7.86 1.65
N ILE A 90 12.02 8.13 1.01
CA ILE A 90 10.74 7.48 1.33
C ILE A 90 10.81 5.99 0.99
N PHE A 91 11.39 5.64 -0.16
CA PHE A 91 11.58 4.24 -0.55
C PHE A 91 12.43 3.48 0.49
N GLU A 92 13.55 4.07 0.90
CA GLU A 92 14.42 3.47 1.91
C GLU A 92 13.72 3.34 3.26
N TYR A 93 12.91 4.34 3.63
CA TYR A 93 12.11 4.26 4.86
C TYR A 93 11.12 3.09 4.79
N ILE A 94 10.37 2.98 3.71
CA ILE A 94 9.35 1.94 3.58
C ILE A 94 9.98 0.56 3.50
N GLU A 95 10.93 0.36 2.61
CA GLU A 95 11.50 -0.97 2.36
C GLU A 95 12.51 -1.38 3.41
N GLY A 96 13.36 -0.46 3.88
CA GLY A 96 14.42 -0.78 4.82
C GLY A 96 14.00 -0.75 6.28
N TRP A 97 13.07 0.13 6.63
CA TRP A 97 12.68 0.31 8.03
C TRP A 97 11.25 -0.18 8.28
N TYR A 98 10.26 0.41 7.62
CA TYR A 98 8.86 0.14 7.93
C TYR A 98 8.51 -1.33 7.72
N ASN A 99 8.85 -1.89 6.59
CA ASN A 99 8.49 -3.26 6.26
C ASN A 99 9.36 -4.30 6.96
N ARG A 100 10.62 -3.99 7.25
CA ARG A 100 11.58 -5.00 7.70
C ARG A 100 12.02 -4.89 9.16
N LYS A 101 11.88 -3.72 9.76
CA LYS A 101 12.37 -3.49 11.13
C LYS A 101 11.32 -2.96 12.10
N ARG A 102 10.33 -2.22 11.60
CA ARG A 102 9.32 -1.62 12.45
C ARG A 102 8.29 -2.65 12.87
N ILE A 103 8.17 -2.88 14.18
CA ILE A 103 7.18 -3.81 14.72
C ILE A 103 5.83 -3.11 14.91
N HIS A 104 4.75 -3.89 14.83
CA HIS A 104 3.39 -3.37 14.95
C HIS A 104 2.56 -4.25 15.88
N SER A 105 1.96 -3.64 16.90
CA SER A 105 1.14 -4.37 17.87
C SER A 105 -0.05 -5.08 17.22
N ALA A 106 -0.64 -4.46 16.19
CA ALA A 106 -1.81 -5.02 15.51
C ALA A 106 -1.55 -6.37 14.82
N ILE A 107 -0.30 -6.69 14.53
CA ILE A 107 0.10 -7.97 13.92
C ILE A 107 1.02 -8.77 14.84
N GLY A 108 0.78 -8.67 16.16
CA GLY A 108 1.53 -9.45 17.15
C GLY A 108 2.97 -9.03 17.30
N TYR A 109 3.27 -7.74 17.13
CA TYR A 109 4.60 -7.17 17.23
C TYR A 109 5.59 -7.69 16.17
N MET A 110 5.06 -8.25 15.08
CA MET A 110 5.87 -8.57 13.92
C MET A 110 6.08 -7.34 13.04
N THR A 111 7.10 -7.40 12.19
CA THR A 111 7.20 -6.45 11.08
C THR A 111 6.25 -6.85 9.96
N PRO A 112 5.86 -5.91 9.06
CA PRO A 112 5.05 -6.26 7.90
C PRO A 112 5.66 -7.40 7.06
N GLN A 113 6.99 -7.41 6.88
CA GLN A 113 7.64 -8.48 6.11
C GLN A 113 7.52 -9.84 6.79
N GLN A 114 7.69 -9.88 8.12
CA GLN A 114 7.51 -11.12 8.87
C GLN A 114 6.08 -11.65 8.75
N LYS A 115 5.10 -10.76 8.79
CA LYS A 115 3.70 -11.14 8.64
C LYS A 115 3.41 -11.68 7.25
N GLU A 116 3.94 -11.03 6.22
CA GLU A 116 3.82 -11.50 4.84
C GLU A 116 4.43 -12.88 4.68
N ASP A 117 5.65 -13.09 5.20
CA ASP A 117 6.35 -14.37 5.12
C ASP A 117 5.55 -15.47 5.82
N GLU A 118 4.98 -15.18 6.99
CA GLU A 118 4.14 -16.12 7.73
C GLU A 118 2.91 -16.53 6.91
N GLU A 119 2.23 -15.58 6.29
CA GLU A 119 1.03 -15.86 5.48
C GLU A 119 1.38 -16.65 4.21
N LEU A 120 2.52 -16.36 3.59
CA LEU A 120 2.98 -17.12 2.42
C LEU A 120 3.29 -18.57 2.78
N GLU A 121 3.87 -18.84 3.96
CA GLU A 121 4.12 -20.19 4.43
C GLU A 121 2.82 -20.98 4.62
N LYS A 122 1.78 -20.31 5.15
CA LYS A 122 0.47 -20.94 5.33
C LYS A 122 -0.21 -21.29 4.02
N SER A 123 0.12 -20.57 2.94
CA SER A 123 -0.47 -20.76 1.61
C SER A 123 0.28 -21.77 0.77
N ALA A 124 1.44 -22.19 1.23
CA ALA A 124 2.29 -23.16 0.50
C ALA A 124 1.81 -24.59 0.64
#